data_24a939df4cd9b53d81d46bd96b7f104d
#
_entry.id   24a939df4cd9b53d81d46bd96b7f104d
#
_cell.length_a   1.000
_cell.length_b   1.000
_cell.length_c   1.000
_cell.angle_alpha   90.00
_cell.angle_beta   90.00
_cell.angle_gamma   90.00
#
_symmetry.space_group_name_H-M   'P 1'
#
loop_
_entity.id
_entity.type
_entity.pdbx_description
1 polymer ?
#
loop_
_entity_poly.entity_id
_entity_poly.type
_entity_poly.pdbx_seq_one_letter_code
_entity_poly.pdbx_strand_id
1 'polypeptide(L)'
;MEIRFRHILFVVIILLCGTQAIGQEVSDSLRLHFQQSKSLLNESVAGNSQFYGSLADLLEMAKRKDVEIVSITVYGAASPEGGIGYNKGLSKRRADRIASYISEIGGGRISPEVIAVGRDWKGLLALAVADSELPSREATLDLLCRLAMPNDKESEDRMFAQLKVLDGGKPYRYMYGRLFPELRKAGVKVVAVYRVDDLVSDSRALLEATFVELRKSALQPE
;
A
#
# COMPACT_ATOMS: atom_id res chain seq x y z
N MET A 1 27.35 10.19 13.08
CA MET A 1 26.19 9.55 13.75
C MET A 1 24.98 9.82 12.89
N GLU A 2 24.76 8.96 11.87
CA GLU A 2 23.72 9.14 10.87
C GLU A 2 22.40 8.56 11.39
N ILE A 3 21.39 9.41 11.56
CA ILE A 3 20.03 9.01 11.90
C ILE A 3 19.35 8.65 10.57
N ARG A 4 19.24 7.36 10.29
CA ARG A 4 18.44 6.83 9.18
C ARG A 4 16.95 6.98 9.51
N PHE A 5 16.31 7.97 8.93
CA PHE A 5 14.85 8.07 8.88
C PHE A 5 14.31 6.95 7.99
N ARG A 6 13.87 5.85 8.60
CA ARG A 6 13.16 4.76 7.92
C ARG A 6 11.72 4.73 8.41
N HIS A 7 10.83 5.03 7.49
CA HIS A 7 9.39 4.73 7.47
C HIS A 7 8.59 5.11 8.73
N ILE A 8 8.03 6.31 8.68
CA ILE A 8 6.99 6.76 9.62
C ILE A 8 5.72 5.99 9.29
N LEU A 9 5.41 5.02 10.14
CA LEU A 9 4.11 4.37 10.18
C LEU A 9 3.16 5.35 10.87
N PHE A 10 2.20 5.93 10.14
CA PHE A 10 1.17 6.77 10.73
C PHE A 10 0.21 5.89 11.55
N VAL A 11 0.37 5.88 12.86
CA VAL A 11 -0.66 5.44 13.79
C VAL A 11 -1.52 6.65 14.08
N VAL A 12 -2.71 6.73 13.48
CA VAL A 12 -3.71 7.73 13.85
C VAL A 12 -4.46 7.22 15.07
N ILE A 13 -4.11 7.72 16.24
CA ILE A 13 -4.87 7.52 17.48
C ILE A 13 -5.91 8.63 17.54
N ILE A 14 -7.18 8.31 17.28
CA ILE A 14 -8.29 9.22 17.51
C ILE A 14 -8.80 8.96 18.92
N LEU A 15 -8.48 9.86 19.85
CA LEU A 15 -9.07 9.92 21.19
C LEU A 15 -10.39 10.69 21.09
N LEU A 16 -11.52 9.97 21.04
CA LEU A 16 -12.85 10.56 21.28
C LEU A 16 -13.24 10.31 22.74
N CYS A 17 -13.29 11.39 23.51
CA CYS A 17 -13.77 11.39 24.89
C CYS A 17 -15.31 11.31 24.90
N GLY A 18 -15.85 10.16 25.24
CA GLY A 18 -17.27 9.95 25.53
C GLY A 18 -17.41 8.62 26.25
N THR A 19 -18.10 8.61 27.38
CA THR A 19 -18.28 7.47 28.29
C THR A 19 -19.10 6.35 27.71
N GLN A 20 -18.54 5.60 26.78
CA GLN A 20 -18.94 4.25 26.35
C GLN A 20 -17.66 3.51 25.99
N ALA A 21 -17.63 2.19 26.17
CA ALA A 21 -16.46 1.34 25.93
C ALA A 21 -15.76 1.73 24.60
N ILE A 22 -14.61 2.38 24.71
CA ILE A 22 -13.88 2.92 23.56
C ILE A 22 -12.99 1.81 23.05
N GLY A 23 -13.50 1.02 22.10
CA GLY A 23 -12.65 0.13 21.31
C GLY A 23 -11.59 0.94 20.57
N GLN A 24 -10.32 0.57 20.71
CA GLN A 24 -9.23 1.21 19.97
C GLN A 24 -9.25 0.73 18.52
N GLU A 25 -9.43 1.66 17.57
CA GLU A 25 -9.24 1.35 16.15
C GLU A 25 -7.76 1.34 15.80
N VAL A 26 -7.30 0.25 15.22
CA VAL A 26 -5.92 0.08 14.74
C VAL A 26 -5.97 -0.22 13.26
N SER A 27 -5.10 0.40 12.48
CA SER A 27 -4.96 0.10 11.05
C SER A 27 -3.60 -0.49 10.74
N ASP A 28 -3.57 -1.53 9.92
CA ASP A 28 -2.34 -2.10 9.39
C ASP A 28 -2.37 -2.14 7.86
N SER A 29 -1.20 -2.16 7.23
CA SER A 29 -1.10 -2.17 5.78
C SER A 29 -0.10 -3.21 5.30
N LEU A 30 -0.57 -4.14 4.49
CA LEU A 30 0.20 -5.20 3.88
C LEU A 30 0.43 -4.88 2.40
N ARG A 31 1.59 -5.27 1.86
CA ARG A 31 1.92 -5.09 0.44
C ARG A 31 2.21 -6.43 -0.20
N LEU A 32 1.62 -6.65 -1.38
CA LEU A 32 1.91 -7.80 -2.23
C LEU A 32 2.50 -7.32 -3.55
N HIS A 33 3.48 -8.06 -4.05
CA HIS A 33 4.17 -7.78 -5.30
C HIS A 33 3.67 -8.70 -6.41
N PHE A 34 3.43 -8.13 -7.59
CA PHE A 34 3.10 -8.88 -8.80
C PHE A 34 4.22 -8.81 -9.82
N GLN A 35 4.41 -9.87 -10.56
CA GLN A 35 5.25 -9.81 -11.76
C GLN A 35 4.69 -8.79 -12.76
N GLN A 36 5.56 -8.23 -13.60
CA GLN A 36 5.16 -7.25 -14.60
C GLN A 36 3.98 -7.78 -15.45
N SER A 37 2.96 -6.94 -15.62
CA SER A 37 1.74 -7.23 -16.38
C SER A 37 0.95 -8.48 -15.92
N LYS A 38 1.29 -9.07 -14.78
CA LYS A 38 0.59 -10.22 -14.20
C LYS A 38 -0.34 -9.80 -13.05
N SER A 39 -1.37 -10.62 -12.82
CA SER A 39 -2.30 -10.52 -11.69
C SER A 39 -2.47 -11.85 -10.96
N LEU A 40 -1.56 -12.82 -11.18
CA LEU A 40 -1.55 -14.10 -10.48
C LEU A 40 -0.83 -13.95 -9.15
N LEU A 41 -1.41 -14.53 -8.10
CA LEU A 41 -0.77 -14.63 -6.79
C LEU A 41 0.42 -15.58 -6.88
N ASN A 42 1.55 -15.16 -6.34
CA ASN A 42 2.76 -15.99 -6.35
C ASN A 42 3.60 -15.69 -5.10
N GLU A 43 3.67 -16.65 -4.19
CA GLU A 43 4.47 -16.55 -2.96
C GLU A 43 5.97 -16.45 -3.23
N SER A 44 6.44 -17.04 -4.34
CA SER A 44 7.87 -17.05 -4.68
C SER A 44 8.40 -15.68 -5.17
N VAL A 45 7.53 -14.68 -5.31
CA VAL A 45 7.99 -13.31 -5.58
C VAL A 45 8.55 -12.74 -4.27
N ALA A 46 9.75 -12.17 -4.32
CA ALA A 46 10.44 -11.64 -3.15
C ALA A 46 9.54 -10.68 -2.33
N GLY A 47 9.47 -10.89 -1.03
CA GLY A 47 8.63 -10.15 -0.09
C GLY A 47 7.18 -10.63 0.03
N ASN A 48 6.72 -11.55 -0.82
CA ASN A 48 5.34 -12.02 -0.76
C ASN A 48 5.08 -13.02 0.36
N SER A 49 6.04 -13.85 0.73
CA SER A 49 5.92 -14.76 1.89
C SER A 49 5.50 -14.01 3.15
N GLN A 50 6.08 -12.83 3.37
CA GLN A 50 5.73 -11.97 4.49
C GLN A 50 4.28 -11.46 4.41
N PHE A 51 3.80 -11.08 3.22
CA PHE A 51 2.40 -10.69 3.04
C PHE A 51 1.45 -11.82 3.46
N TYR A 52 1.70 -13.04 3.01
CA TYR A 52 0.84 -14.18 3.33
C TYR A 52 0.88 -14.52 4.82
N GLY A 53 2.06 -14.46 5.45
CA GLY A 53 2.22 -14.63 6.89
C GLY A 53 1.41 -13.60 7.68
N SER A 54 1.62 -12.31 7.40
CA SER A 54 0.90 -11.23 8.09
C SER A 54 -0.61 -11.25 7.85
N LEU A 55 -1.05 -11.69 6.66
CA LEU A 55 -2.48 -11.86 6.39
C LEU A 55 -3.06 -13.02 7.20
N ALA A 56 -2.35 -14.13 7.32
CA ALA A 56 -2.77 -15.25 8.16
C ALA A 56 -2.90 -14.82 9.63
N ASP A 57 -1.92 -14.08 10.15
CA ASP A 57 -1.95 -13.54 11.52
C ASP A 57 -3.15 -12.61 11.74
N LEU A 58 -3.44 -11.72 10.79
CA LEU A 58 -4.61 -10.85 10.82
C LEU A 58 -5.91 -11.66 10.91
N LEU A 59 -6.03 -12.72 10.14
CA LEU A 59 -7.22 -13.57 10.12
C LEU A 59 -7.34 -14.43 11.37
N GLU A 60 -6.24 -14.86 11.96
CA GLU A 60 -6.26 -15.52 13.28
C GLU A 60 -6.71 -14.56 14.38
N MET A 61 -6.23 -13.30 14.36
CA MET A 61 -6.72 -12.27 15.27
C MET A 61 -8.23 -12.06 15.13
N ALA A 62 -8.76 -12.08 13.91
CA ALA A 62 -10.19 -11.92 13.63
C ALA A 62 -11.08 -13.03 14.21
N LYS A 63 -10.51 -14.17 14.59
CA LYS A 63 -11.24 -15.26 15.26
C LYS A 63 -11.42 -15.02 16.77
N ARG A 64 -10.72 -14.05 17.32
CA ARG A 64 -10.82 -13.71 18.74
C ARG A 64 -12.15 -13.00 19.01
N LYS A 65 -12.72 -13.25 20.18
CA LYS A 65 -14.02 -12.67 20.57
C LYS A 65 -13.94 -11.16 20.88
N ASP A 66 -12.74 -10.70 21.19
CA ASP A 66 -12.40 -9.32 21.59
C ASP A 66 -11.89 -8.48 20.41
N VAL A 67 -11.88 -9.02 19.20
CA VAL A 67 -11.41 -8.35 17.99
C VAL A 67 -12.51 -8.35 16.94
N GLU A 68 -12.87 -7.16 16.46
CA GLU A 68 -13.79 -6.97 15.34
C GLU A 68 -13.02 -6.36 14.16
N ILE A 69 -13.05 -7.03 13.00
CA ILE A 69 -12.59 -6.40 11.76
C ILE A 69 -13.66 -5.44 11.27
N VAL A 70 -13.39 -4.16 11.32
CA VAL A 70 -14.30 -3.09 10.89
C VAL A 70 -14.34 -3.01 9.36
N SER A 71 -13.18 -3.05 8.71
CA SER A 71 -13.08 -3.02 7.25
C SER A 71 -11.76 -3.60 6.76
N ILE A 72 -11.79 -4.17 5.56
CA ILE A 72 -10.59 -4.47 4.79
C ILE A 72 -10.73 -3.79 3.43
N THR A 73 -9.77 -2.93 3.07
CA THR A 73 -9.74 -2.27 1.78
C THR A 73 -8.51 -2.71 1.00
N VAL A 74 -8.73 -3.18 -0.22
CA VAL A 74 -7.68 -3.64 -1.13
C VAL A 74 -7.47 -2.63 -2.25
N TYR A 75 -6.31 -1.97 -2.24
CA TYR A 75 -5.93 -0.99 -3.25
C TYR A 75 -5.07 -1.65 -4.32
N GLY A 76 -5.56 -1.75 -5.54
CA GLY A 76 -4.77 -2.17 -6.68
C GLY A 76 -4.13 -0.99 -7.39
N ALA A 77 -2.85 -1.11 -7.75
CA ALA A 77 -2.11 -0.08 -8.46
C ALA A 77 -1.27 -0.67 -9.62
N ALA A 78 -0.88 0.18 -10.54
CA ALA A 78 0.02 -0.16 -11.64
C ALA A 78 1.02 0.99 -11.87
N SER A 79 2.19 0.66 -12.39
CA SER A 79 3.19 1.67 -12.76
C SER A 79 2.67 2.58 -13.90
N PRO A 80 3.04 3.88 -13.91
CA PRO A 80 2.41 4.86 -14.80
C PRO A 80 2.64 4.69 -16.29
N GLU A 81 3.63 3.92 -16.72
CA GLU A 81 4.03 3.84 -18.13
C GLU A 81 2.97 3.30 -19.10
N GLY A 82 2.03 2.53 -18.63
CA GLY A 82 0.94 1.99 -19.43
C GLY A 82 -0.17 3.00 -19.73
N GLY A 83 -1.07 2.66 -20.67
CA GLY A 83 -2.26 3.46 -20.92
C GLY A 83 -3.22 3.48 -19.71
N ILE A 84 -3.97 4.58 -19.52
CA ILE A 84 -4.89 4.75 -18.37
C ILE A 84 -5.85 3.58 -18.27
N GLY A 85 -6.56 3.23 -19.36
CA GLY A 85 -7.54 2.14 -19.35
C GLY A 85 -6.91 0.78 -19.04
N TYR A 86 -5.74 0.48 -19.61
CA TYR A 86 -5.00 -0.74 -19.33
C TYR A 86 -4.61 -0.83 -17.84
N ASN A 87 -4.01 0.23 -17.30
CA ASN A 87 -3.58 0.27 -15.90
C ASN A 87 -4.75 0.23 -14.92
N LYS A 88 -5.88 0.87 -15.26
CA LYS A 88 -7.11 0.76 -14.47
C LYS A 88 -7.61 -0.68 -14.43
N GLY A 89 -7.64 -1.37 -15.58
CA GLY A 89 -8.01 -2.77 -15.66
C GLY A 89 -7.03 -3.70 -14.95
N LEU A 90 -5.71 -3.47 -15.09
CA LEU A 90 -4.69 -4.28 -14.42
C LEU A 90 -4.77 -4.12 -12.89
N SER A 91 -4.88 -2.88 -12.40
CA SER A 91 -4.99 -2.59 -10.98
C SER A 91 -6.24 -3.22 -10.38
N LYS A 92 -7.37 -3.17 -11.10
CA LYS A 92 -8.61 -3.82 -10.67
C LYS A 92 -8.44 -5.34 -10.55
N ARG A 93 -7.93 -6.00 -11.59
CA ARG A 93 -7.72 -7.46 -11.56
C ARG A 93 -6.81 -7.91 -10.42
N ARG A 94 -5.77 -7.13 -10.10
CA ARG A 94 -4.88 -7.40 -8.96
C ARG A 94 -5.62 -7.31 -7.64
N ALA A 95 -6.36 -6.22 -7.43
CA ALA A 95 -7.13 -6.00 -6.21
C ALA A 95 -8.24 -7.04 -6.05
N ASP A 96 -9.00 -7.34 -7.11
CA ASP A 96 -10.04 -8.37 -7.11
C ASP A 96 -9.47 -9.75 -6.72
N ARG A 97 -8.28 -10.09 -7.22
CA ARG A 97 -7.66 -11.39 -6.92
C ARG A 97 -7.29 -11.50 -5.45
N ILE A 98 -6.75 -10.44 -4.85
CA ILE A 98 -6.44 -10.41 -3.41
C ILE A 98 -7.72 -10.40 -2.59
N ALA A 99 -8.71 -9.61 -2.96
CA ALA A 99 -10.00 -9.58 -2.25
C ALA A 99 -10.68 -10.95 -2.25
N SER A 100 -10.68 -11.65 -3.40
CA SER A 100 -11.19 -13.03 -3.49
C SER A 100 -10.42 -13.98 -2.58
N TYR A 101 -9.09 -13.89 -2.57
CA TYR A 101 -8.24 -14.72 -1.71
C TYR A 101 -8.55 -14.47 -0.22
N ILE A 102 -8.65 -13.19 0.21
CA ILE A 102 -8.99 -12.83 1.58
C ILE A 102 -10.39 -13.36 1.95
N SER A 103 -11.38 -13.23 1.08
CA SER A 103 -12.72 -13.76 1.31
C SER A 103 -12.73 -15.28 1.45
N GLU A 104 -11.98 -15.99 0.60
CA GLU A 104 -11.87 -17.45 0.63
C GLU A 104 -11.27 -17.95 1.95
N ILE A 105 -10.09 -17.44 2.34
CA ILE A 105 -9.44 -17.85 3.59
C ILE A 105 -10.15 -17.34 4.84
N GLY A 106 -10.91 -16.24 4.74
CA GLY A 106 -11.81 -15.73 5.78
C GLY A 106 -13.13 -16.51 5.89
N GLY A 107 -13.30 -17.61 5.12
CA GLY A 107 -14.51 -18.45 5.14
C GLY A 107 -15.77 -17.71 4.65
N GLY A 108 -15.63 -16.75 3.75
CA GLY A 108 -16.72 -15.95 3.20
C GLY A 108 -17.31 -14.90 4.16
N ARG A 109 -16.79 -14.78 5.36
CA ARG A 109 -17.27 -13.80 6.36
C ARG A 109 -16.71 -12.40 6.14
N ILE A 110 -15.60 -12.31 5.43
CA ILE A 110 -14.89 -11.06 5.14
C ILE A 110 -15.13 -10.71 3.67
N SER A 111 -15.65 -9.50 3.44
CA SER A 111 -15.87 -8.96 2.11
C SER A 111 -15.06 -7.67 1.94
N PRO A 112 -13.81 -7.76 1.42
CA PRO A 112 -12.98 -6.60 1.25
C PRO A 112 -13.54 -5.60 0.23
N GLU A 113 -13.41 -4.30 0.53
CA GLU A 113 -13.62 -3.26 -0.44
C GLU A 113 -12.48 -3.24 -1.46
N VAL A 114 -12.80 -3.04 -2.74
CA VAL A 114 -11.80 -3.02 -3.83
C VAL A 114 -11.69 -1.63 -4.42
N ILE A 115 -10.50 -1.04 -4.36
CA ILE A 115 -10.19 0.25 -4.96
C ILE A 115 -9.13 0.08 -6.04
N ALA A 116 -9.52 0.23 -7.31
CA ALA A 116 -8.60 0.23 -8.44
C ALA A 116 -8.01 1.64 -8.64
N VAL A 117 -6.77 1.84 -8.25
CA VAL A 117 -6.08 3.14 -8.37
C VAL A 117 -5.75 3.45 -9.83
N GLY A 118 -5.32 2.45 -10.62
CA GLY A 118 -4.77 2.65 -11.96
C GLY A 118 -3.28 3.00 -11.90
N ARG A 119 -2.87 4.10 -12.52
CA ARG A 119 -1.49 4.62 -12.45
C ARG A 119 -1.14 5.10 -11.05
N ASP A 120 -0.08 4.58 -10.47
CA ASP A 120 0.35 4.92 -9.09
C ASP A 120 1.24 6.18 -9.08
N TRP A 121 0.62 7.32 -9.30
CA TRP A 121 1.31 8.62 -9.24
C TRP A 121 1.77 8.96 -7.83
N LYS A 122 1.00 8.58 -6.79
CA LYS A 122 1.37 8.81 -5.39
C LYS A 122 2.59 7.99 -4.99
N GLY A 123 2.63 6.73 -5.40
CA GLY A 123 3.79 5.87 -5.18
C GLY A 123 5.02 6.39 -5.93
N LEU A 124 4.85 6.82 -7.19
CA LEU A 124 5.97 7.42 -7.94
C LEU A 124 6.49 8.71 -7.31
N LEU A 125 5.60 9.59 -6.86
CA LEU A 125 5.99 10.81 -6.14
C LEU A 125 6.78 10.47 -4.88
N ALA A 126 6.33 9.51 -4.08
CA ALA A 126 7.03 9.10 -2.86
C ALA A 126 8.45 8.59 -3.15
N LEU A 127 8.61 7.77 -4.19
CA LEU A 127 9.94 7.29 -4.62
C LEU A 127 10.82 8.45 -5.14
N ALA A 128 10.25 9.35 -5.92
CA ALA A 128 10.94 10.50 -6.48
C ALA A 128 11.41 11.50 -5.40
N VAL A 129 10.60 11.71 -4.36
CA VAL A 129 10.97 12.55 -3.20
C VAL A 129 12.16 11.96 -2.45
N ALA A 130 12.21 10.64 -2.31
CA ALA A 130 13.30 9.94 -1.62
C ALA A 130 14.59 9.85 -2.44
N ASP A 131 14.54 10.10 -3.76
CA ASP A 131 15.67 9.97 -4.67
C ASP A 131 16.36 11.33 -4.89
N SER A 132 17.52 11.52 -4.30
CA SER A 132 18.32 12.75 -4.44
C SER A 132 18.97 12.90 -5.81
N GLU A 133 19.11 11.82 -6.58
CA GLU A 133 19.75 11.83 -7.92
C GLU A 133 18.76 12.11 -9.06
N LEU A 134 17.48 12.33 -8.74
CA LEU A 134 16.44 12.58 -9.74
C LEU A 134 16.80 13.81 -10.61
N PRO A 135 16.93 13.66 -11.94
CA PRO A 135 17.25 14.77 -12.83
C PRO A 135 16.13 15.82 -12.84
N SER A 136 16.51 17.10 -12.99
CA SER A 136 15.58 18.27 -13.00
C SER A 136 14.56 18.18 -11.86
N ARG A 137 15.08 17.86 -10.67
CA ARG A 137 14.31 17.39 -9.51
C ARG A 137 13.12 18.28 -9.18
N GLU A 138 13.31 19.60 -9.08
CA GLU A 138 12.24 20.55 -8.72
C GLU A 138 11.08 20.49 -9.72
N ALA A 139 11.37 20.66 -11.02
CA ALA A 139 10.35 20.64 -12.06
C ALA A 139 9.69 19.25 -12.20
N THR A 140 10.45 18.18 -11.97
CA THR A 140 9.91 16.80 -11.98
C THR A 140 8.95 16.59 -10.82
N LEU A 141 9.33 16.98 -9.60
CA LEU A 141 8.48 16.86 -8.42
C LEU A 141 7.21 17.73 -8.53
N ASP A 142 7.30 18.93 -9.09
CA ASP A 142 6.11 19.78 -9.34
C ASP A 142 5.09 19.06 -10.25
N LEU A 143 5.55 18.48 -11.37
CA LEU A 143 4.67 17.69 -12.25
C LEU A 143 4.10 16.45 -11.55
N LEU A 144 4.92 15.72 -10.78
CA LEU A 144 4.47 14.54 -10.06
C LEU A 144 3.48 14.88 -8.95
N CYS A 145 3.67 16.00 -8.23
CA CYS A 145 2.70 16.49 -7.25
C CYS A 145 1.33 16.74 -7.90
N ARG A 146 1.30 17.40 -9.06
CA ARG A 146 0.06 17.64 -9.80
C ARG A 146 -0.58 16.35 -10.31
N LEU A 147 0.22 15.41 -10.82
CA LEU A 147 -0.25 14.08 -11.26
C LEU A 147 -0.78 13.22 -10.09
N ALA A 148 -0.25 13.39 -8.88
CA ALA A 148 -0.69 12.68 -7.69
C ALA A 148 -2.02 13.19 -7.10
N MET A 149 -2.48 14.36 -7.54
CA MET A 149 -3.80 14.89 -7.19
C MET A 149 -4.90 14.25 -8.05
N PRO A 150 -6.16 14.29 -7.62
CA PRO A 150 -7.27 13.87 -8.47
C PRO A 150 -7.34 14.69 -9.74
N ASN A 151 -7.31 14.04 -10.89
CA ASN A 151 -7.33 14.67 -12.21
C ASN A 151 -8.35 13.96 -13.12
N ASP A 152 -8.93 14.71 -14.06
CA ASP A 152 -9.59 14.11 -15.21
C ASP A 152 -8.54 13.46 -16.15
N LYS A 153 -9.03 12.57 -17.01
CA LYS A 153 -8.18 11.80 -17.93
C LYS A 153 -7.35 12.67 -18.86
N GLU A 154 -7.94 13.74 -19.38
CA GLU A 154 -7.28 14.64 -20.35
C GLU A 154 -6.14 15.41 -19.69
N SER A 155 -6.39 15.95 -18.49
CA SER A 155 -5.38 16.64 -17.68
C SER A 155 -4.24 15.72 -17.28
N GLU A 156 -4.53 14.49 -16.86
CA GLU A 156 -3.52 13.48 -16.52
C GLU A 156 -2.65 13.14 -17.74
N ASP A 157 -3.25 12.83 -18.89
CA ASP A 157 -2.49 12.49 -20.10
C ASP A 157 -1.62 13.66 -20.59
N ARG A 158 -2.11 14.91 -20.48
CA ARG A 158 -1.36 16.12 -20.85
C ARG A 158 -0.14 16.31 -19.94
N MET A 159 -0.32 16.23 -18.62
CA MET A 159 0.78 16.33 -17.66
C MET A 159 1.78 15.20 -17.82
N PHE A 160 1.30 13.98 -18.09
CA PHE A 160 2.20 12.86 -18.36
C PHE A 160 2.99 13.04 -19.65
N ALA A 161 2.40 13.62 -20.70
CA ALA A 161 3.13 13.98 -21.91
C ALA A 161 4.21 15.05 -21.63
N GLN A 162 3.91 16.06 -20.80
CA GLN A 162 4.90 17.05 -20.34
C GLN A 162 6.07 16.36 -19.60
N LEU A 163 5.77 15.46 -18.68
CA LEU A 163 6.79 14.72 -17.92
C LEU A 163 7.72 13.90 -18.84
N LYS A 164 7.19 13.33 -19.92
CA LYS A 164 7.98 12.56 -20.88
C LYS A 164 9.00 13.39 -21.66
N VAL A 165 8.73 14.69 -21.86
CA VAL A 165 9.59 15.58 -22.66
C VAL A 165 10.38 16.57 -21.79
N LEU A 166 10.11 16.65 -20.51
CA LEU A 166 10.80 17.53 -19.58
C LEU A 166 12.32 17.31 -19.65
N ASP A 167 13.08 18.40 -19.82
CA ASP A 167 14.55 18.38 -19.97
C ASP A 167 15.03 17.32 -21.00
N GLY A 168 14.42 17.33 -22.18
CA GLY A 168 14.73 16.33 -23.22
C GLY A 168 14.42 14.89 -22.82
N GLY A 169 13.52 14.69 -21.87
CA GLY A 169 13.07 13.38 -21.37
C GLY A 169 14.03 12.70 -20.40
N LYS A 170 15.05 13.40 -19.88
CA LYS A 170 16.01 12.81 -18.91
C LYS A 170 15.32 12.30 -17.64
N PRO A 171 14.44 13.08 -16.96
CA PRO A 171 13.75 12.61 -15.77
C PRO A 171 12.89 11.37 -16.04
N TYR A 172 12.17 11.36 -17.16
CA TYR A 172 11.31 10.23 -17.50
C TYR A 172 12.13 8.95 -17.74
N ARG A 173 13.22 9.02 -18.51
CA ARG A 173 14.10 7.85 -18.73
C ARG A 173 14.73 7.36 -17.43
N TYR A 174 15.14 8.27 -16.57
CA TYR A 174 15.66 7.94 -15.25
C TYR A 174 14.63 7.19 -14.41
N MET A 175 13.43 7.74 -14.25
CA MET A 175 12.35 7.12 -13.48
C MET A 175 11.92 5.79 -14.10
N TYR A 176 11.87 5.69 -15.43
CA TYR A 176 11.51 4.45 -16.12
C TYR A 176 12.48 3.31 -15.79
N GLY A 177 13.77 3.61 -15.71
CA GLY A 177 14.82 2.63 -15.42
C GLY A 177 14.96 2.30 -13.93
N ARG A 178 14.75 3.26 -13.03
CA ARG A 178 15.06 3.11 -11.61
C ARG A 178 13.83 3.06 -10.70
N LEU A 179 12.82 3.90 -10.93
CA LEU A 179 11.68 4.02 -10.01
C LEU A 179 10.47 3.19 -10.44
N PHE A 180 10.16 3.10 -11.73
CA PHE A 180 9.02 2.30 -12.21
C PHE A 180 9.16 0.80 -11.90
N PRO A 181 10.36 0.17 -11.92
CA PRO A 181 10.49 -1.20 -11.47
C PRO A 181 10.00 -1.44 -10.04
N GLU A 182 10.20 -0.48 -9.13
CA GLU A 182 9.71 -0.57 -7.75
C GLU A 182 8.17 -0.53 -7.68
N LEU A 183 7.55 0.31 -8.52
CA LEU A 183 6.08 0.36 -8.62
C LEU A 183 5.48 -0.89 -9.28
N ARG A 184 6.21 -1.53 -10.20
CA ARG A 184 5.78 -2.81 -10.81
C ARG A 184 5.76 -3.93 -9.78
N LYS A 185 6.66 -3.90 -8.78
CA LYS A 185 6.69 -4.83 -7.66
C LYS A 185 5.57 -4.53 -6.65
N ALA A 186 5.26 -3.27 -6.38
CA ALA A 186 4.26 -2.84 -5.41
C ALA A 186 2.85 -2.85 -6.03
N GLY A 187 2.27 -4.04 -6.20
CA GLY A 187 1.01 -4.17 -6.96
C GLY A 187 -0.27 -3.90 -6.19
N VAL A 188 -0.36 -4.25 -4.90
CA VAL A 188 -1.57 -4.14 -4.08
C VAL A 188 -1.22 -3.76 -2.65
N LYS A 189 -1.99 -2.86 -2.08
CA LYS A 189 -1.97 -2.53 -0.64
C LYS A 189 -3.27 -3.02 -0.03
N VAL A 190 -3.18 -3.77 1.07
CA VAL A 190 -4.31 -4.15 1.92
C VAL A 190 -4.27 -3.27 3.16
N VAL A 191 -5.39 -2.64 3.48
CA VAL A 191 -5.57 -1.90 4.75
C VAL A 191 -6.67 -2.60 5.51
N ALA A 192 -6.37 -3.08 6.71
CA ALA A 192 -7.32 -3.64 7.64
C ALA A 192 -7.52 -2.67 8.80
N VAL A 193 -8.77 -2.35 9.10
CA VAL A 193 -9.16 -1.59 10.29
C VAL A 193 -9.92 -2.54 11.19
N TYR A 194 -9.51 -2.65 12.42
CA TYR A 194 -10.15 -3.50 13.40
C TYR A 194 -10.30 -2.77 14.73
N ARG A 195 -11.34 -3.15 15.47
CA ARG A 195 -11.60 -2.66 16.81
C ARG A 195 -11.25 -3.74 17.80
N VAL A 196 -10.63 -3.35 18.88
CA VAL A 196 -10.31 -4.21 20.02
C VAL A 196 -11.14 -3.69 21.18
N ASP A 197 -12.11 -4.49 21.65
CA ASP A 197 -12.90 -4.14 22.84
C ASP A 197 -12.01 -4.16 24.09
N ASP A 198 -12.33 -3.32 25.07
CA ASP A 198 -11.54 -3.05 26.27
C ASP A 198 -10.86 -4.31 26.84
N LEU A 199 -9.60 -4.43 26.53
CA LEU A 199 -8.76 -5.51 27.03
C LEU A 199 -8.19 -5.07 28.39
N VAL A 200 -8.33 -5.96 29.37
CA VAL A 200 -7.52 -5.91 30.59
C VAL A 200 -6.07 -5.64 30.18
N SER A 201 -5.36 -4.80 30.94
CA SER A 201 -4.01 -4.28 30.64
C SER A 201 -3.00 -5.28 30.05
N ASP A 202 -3.12 -6.57 30.43
CA ASP A 202 -2.26 -7.65 29.98
C ASP A 202 -2.48 -8.04 28.49
N SER A 203 -3.72 -7.93 28.01
CA SER A 203 -4.05 -8.23 26.60
C SER A 203 -3.60 -7.11 25.67
N ARG A 204 -3.57 -5.87 26.16
CA ARG A 204 -3.03 -4.72 25.43
C ARG A 204 -1.53 -4.86 25.23
N ALA A 205 -0.80 -5.27 26.29
CA ALA A 205 0.62 -5.52 26.22
C ALA A 205 0.95 -6.67 25.23
N LEU A 206 0.11 -7.72 25.18
CA LEU A 206 0.28 -8.84 24.24
C LEU A 206 0.04 -8.41 22.78
N LEU A 207 -0.97 -7.59 22.53
CA LEU A 207 -1.21 -7.03 21.20
C LEU A 207 -0.06 -6.12 20.76
N GLU A 208 0.39 -5.21 21.62
CA GLU A 208 1.55 -4.34 21.33
C GLU A 208 2.81 -5.19 21.08
N ALA A 209 3.04 -6.26 21.83
CA ALA A 209 4.14 -7.18 21.63
C ALA A 209 4.04 -7.91 20.29
N THR A 210 2.86 -8.40 19.91
CA THR A 210 2.60 -9.06 18.62
C THR A 210 2.85 -8.10 17.45
N PHE A 211 2.42 -6.85 17.56
CA PHE A 211 2.70 -5.81 16.55
C PHE A 211 4.18 -5.45 16.47
N VAL A 212 4.89 -5.42 17.60
CA VAL A 212 6.34 -5.19 17.63
C VAL A 212 7.08 -6.35 16.94
N GLU A 213 6.67 -7.57 17.17
CA GLU A 213 7.24 -8.77 16.52
C GLU A 213 6.96 -8.76 15.00
N LEU A 214 5.72 -8.48 14.57
CA LEU A 214 5.35 -8.34 13.16
C LEU A 214 6.17 -7.21 12.48
N ARG A 215 6.41 -6.09 13.18
CA ARG A 215 7.28 -5.02 12.70
C ARG A 215 8.75 -5.45 12.59
N LYS A 216 9.26 -6.21 13.54
CA LYS A 216 10.63 -6.70 13.51
C LYS A 216 10.85 -7.67 12.35
N SER A 217 9.93 -8.61 12.13
CA SER A 217 9.98 -9.53 10.99
C SER A 217 9.88 -8.79 9.65
N ALA A 218 9.09 -7.68 9.60
CA ALA A 218 8.97 -6.80 8.44
C ALA A 218 10.22 -5.95 8.13
N LEU A 219 11.17 -5.86 9.06
CA LEU A 219 12.32 -4.96 9.00
C LEU A 219 13.67 -5.68 8.91
N GLN A 220 13.70 -7.03 8.92
CA GLN A 220 14.93 -7.78 8.70
C GLN A 220 15.21 -7.87 7.20
N PRO A 221 16.32 -7.32 6.70
CA PRO A 221 16.80 -7.58 5.36
C PRO A 221 17.34 -9.01 5.30
N GLU A 222 16.98 -9.75 4.25
CA GLU A 222 17.73 -10.93 3.81
C GLU A 222 19.10 -10.53 3.28
#